data_dbcd576fbca7684c7e6e2401f12489ef
#
_entry.id   dbcd576fbca7684c7e6e2401f12489ef
#
_cell.length_a   1.000
_cell.length_b   1.000
_cell.length_c   1.000
_cell.angle_alpha   90.00
_cell.angle_beta   90.00
_cell.angle_gamma   90.00
#
_symmetry.space_group_name_H-M   'P 1'
#
loop_
_entity.id
_entity.type
_entity.pdbx_description
1 polymer ?
#
loop_
_entity_poly.entity_id
_entity_poly.type
_entity_poly.pdbx_seq_one_letter_code
_entity_poly.pdbx_strand_id
1 'polypeptide(L)'
;MGEDIRRRGGRIPGDENELRDSGFIGLYVTNAFELFILKNRKPLLDVNMSRLLKRYFKPGDFIDVRHDKEIQELANDIIEVRRCKELNWAILDYAALVCKVRNPLCGKCVLNKYCRYYELFQGDVTEKPE
;
A
#
# COMPACT_ATOMS: atom_id res chain seq x y z
N MET A 1 -8.12 20.46 4.71
CA MET A 1 -6.85 20.65 4.01
C MET A 1 -6.64 22.08 3.53
N GLY A 2 -7.58 22.66 2.87
CA GLY A 2 -7.42 24.02 2.35
C GLY A 2 -7.18 25.05 3.43
N GLU A 3 -7.82 24.86 4.58
CA GLU A 3 -7.66 25.82 5.66
C GLU A 3 -6.26 25.80 6.25
N ASP A 4 -5.68 24.60 6.39
CA ASP A 4 -4.37 24.51 6.96
C ASP A 4 -3.31 25.13 6.02
N ILE A 5 -3.48 24.91 4.73
CA ILE A 5 -2.56 25.51 3.76
C ILE A 5 -2.70 27.02 3.77
N ARG A 6 -3.94 27.49 3.95
CA ARG A 6 -4.16 28.92 4.01
C ARG A 6 -3.48 29.55 5.21
N ARG A 7 -3.54 28.85 6.36
CA ARG A 7 -2.88 29.36 7.57
C ARG A 7 -1.37 29.39 7.41
N ARG A 8 -0.82 28.55 6.55
CA ARG A 8 0.61 28.52 6.31
C ARG A 8 1.01 29.48 5.19
N GLY A 9 0.13 30.39 4.82
CA GLY A 9 0.45 31.37 3.77
C GLY A 9 0.43 30.75 2.39
N GLY A 10 -0.31 29.67 2.22
CA GLY A 10 -0.40 29.04 0.90
C GLY A 10 0.74 28.09 0.59
N ARG A 11 1.67 27.91 1.52
CA ARG A 11 2.80 27.03 1.26
C ARG A 11 2.49 25.60 1.63
N ILE A 12 3.05 24.67 0.90
CA ILE A 12 2.93 23.25 1.21
C ILE A 12 4.14 22.82 2.01
N PRO A 13 3.94 22.01 3.08
CA PRO A 13 5.08 21.57 3.87
C PRO A 13 6.15 20.88 3.05
N GLY A 14 7.40 21.08 3.42
CA GLY A 14 8.51 20.59 2.62
C GLY A 14 9.16 19.31 3.12
N ASP A 15 8.79 18.82 4.30
CA ASP A 15 9.38 17.59 4.78
C ASP A 15 8.33 16.75 5.49
N GLU A 16 8.69 15.51 5.76
CA GLU A 16 7.74 14.54 6.29
C GLU A 16 7.20 14.93 7.66
N ASN A 17 8.07 15.44 8.53
CA ASN A 17 7.63 15.81 9.87
C ASN A 17 6.63 16.96 9.80
N GLU A 18 6.91 17.93 8.95
CA GLU A 18 6.01 19.05 8.79
C GLU A 18 4.67 18.60 8.24
N LEU A 19 4.68 17.65 7.31
CA LEU A 19 3.44 17.11 6.77
C LEU A 19 2.63 16.41 7.84
N ARG A 20 3.29 15.61 8.66
CA ARG A 20 2.58 14.88 9.71
C ARG A 20 2.03 15.81 10.77
N ASP A 21 2.78 16.86 11.08
CA ASP A 21 2.37 17.78 12.12
C ASP A 21 1.21 18.66 11.68
N SER A 22 0.92 18.70 10.39
CA SER A 22 -0.18 19.52 9.91
C SER A 22 -1.51 19.00 10.42
N GLY A 23 -1.59 17.71 10.74
CA GLY A 23 -2.79 17.17 11.35
C GLY A 23 -3.91 16.81 10.40
N PHE A 24 -3.76 17.07 9.12
CA PHE A 24 -4.81 16.75 8.17
C PHE A 24 -4.35 15.80 7.07
N ILE A 25 -3.08 15.46 7.06
CA ILE A 25 -2.56 14.61 6.01
C ILE A 25 -2.30 13.22 6.55
N GLY A 26 -2.91 12.22 5.93
CA GLY A 26 -2.74 10.85 6.36
C GLY A 26 -1.49 10.22 5.78
N LEU A 27 -1.23 9.01 6.19
CA LEU A 27 -0.02 8.30 5.78
C LEU A 27 0.09 8.18 4.26
N TYR A 28 -1.00 7.85 3.59
CA TYR A 28 -0.95 7.68 2.14
C TYR A 28 -0.56 8.99 1.45
N VAL A 29 -1.19 10.08 1.83
CA VAL A 29 -0.93 11.38 1.20
C VAL A 29 0.48 11.84 1.50
N THR A 30 0.94 11.63 2.73
CA THR A 30 2.30 11.99 3.10
C THR A 30 3.31 11.23 2.23
N ASN A 31 3.12 9.93 2.08
CA ASN A 31 4.02 9.12 1.27
C ASN A 31 3.94 9.51 -0.20
N ALA A 32 2.75 9.84 -0.70
CA ALA A 32 2.59 10.25 -2.08
C ALA A 32 3.35 11.56 -2.35
N PHE A 33 3.26 12.50 -1.42
CA PHE A 33 3.99 13.76 -1.55
C PHE A 33 5.49 13.49 -1.58
N GLU A 34 5.95 12.64 -0.66
CA GLU A 34 7.37 12.30 -0.59
C GLU A 34 7.83 11.66 -1.90
N LEU A 35 7.03 10.76 -2.45
CA LEU A 35 7.42 10.04 -3.65
C LEU A 35 7.43 10.93 -4.88
N PHE A 36 6.33 11.66 -5.10
CA PHE A 36 6.17 12.37 -6.36
C PHE A 36 6.80 13.76 -6.37
N ILE A 37 6.79 14.44 -5.24
CA ILE A 37 7.28 15.80 -5.18
C ILE A 37 8.71 15.85 -4.67
N LEU A 38 8.98 15.16 -3.56
CA LEU A 38 10.30 15.20 -2.96
C LEU A 38 11.24 14.13 -3.52
N LYS A 39 10.72 13.22 -4.36
CA LYS A 39 11.50 12.17 -5.03
C LYS A 39 12.15 11.19 -4.06
N ASN A 40 11.56 10.98 -2.91
CA ASN A 40 12.01 9.97 -1.96
C ASN A 40 11.31 8.66 -2.25
N ARG A 41 11.95 7.53 -1.92
CA ARG A 41 11.35 6.22 -2.12
C ARG A 41 10.39 5.93 -1.00
N LYS A 42 9.10 5.99 -1.30
CA LYS A 42 8.05 5.74 -0.32
C LYS A 42 6.94 4.92 -0.95
N PRO A 43 6.29 4.05 -0.17
CA PRO A 43 5.20 3.25 -0.71
C PRO A 43 3.89 4.03 -0.72
N LEU A 44 3.11 3.83 -1.76
CA LEU A 44 1.75 4.35 -1.82
C LEU A 44 0.85 3.37 -1.09
N LEU A 45 1.00 3.31 0.21
CA LEU A 45 0.37 2.28 1.02
C LEU A 45 -1.06 2.65 1.35
N ASP A 46 -1.98 2.17 0.54
CA ASP A 46 -3.41 2.34 0.76
C ASP A 46 -4.03 0.98 1.09
N VAL A 47 -5.34 0.90 1.10
CA VAL A 47 -6.00 -0.37 1.44
C VAL A 47 -5.73 -1.44 0.40
N ASN A 48 -5.50 -1.06 -0.85
CA ASN A 48 -5.22 -2.03 -1.90
C ASN A 48 -3.85 -2.65 -1.74
N MET A 49 -2.83 -1.83 -1.57
CA MET A 49 -1.49 -2.34 -1.36
C MET A 49 -1.42 -3.11 -0.05
N SER A 50 -2.06 -2.61 1.00
CA SER A 50 -2.07 -3.29 2.28
C SER A 50 -2.69 -4.67 2.15
N ARG A 51 -3.82 -4.78 1.42
CA ARG A 51 -4.49 -6.06 1.23
C ARG A 51 -3.57 -7.05 0.53
N LEU A 52 -2.91 -6.62 -0.54
CA LEU A 52 -2.05 -7.51 -1.30
C LEU A 52 -0.88 -7.97 -0.44
N LEU A 53 -0.23 -7.05 0.24
CA LEU A 53 0.94 -7.39 1.05
C LEU A 53 0.56 -8.30 2.21
N LYS A 54 -0.57 -8.04 2.86
CA LYS A 54 -0.98 -8.89 3.95
C LYS A 54 -1.31 -10.29 3.46
N ARG A 55 -2.01 -10.40 2.34
CA ARG A 55 -2.35 -11.71 1.81
C ARG A 55 -1.11 -12.50 1.42
N TYR A 56 -0.15 -11.81 0.83
CA TYR A 56 1.04 -12.49 0.35
C TYR A 56 1.92 -12.95 1.49
N PHE A 57 2.15 -12.08 2.47
CA PHE A 57 3.14 -12.35 3.51
C PHE A 57 2.56 -12.81 4.83
N LYS A 58 1.45 -12.23 5.25
CA LYS A 58 0.95 -12.50 6.60
C LYS A 58 -0.55 -12.31 6.67
N PRO A 59 -1.32 -13.26 6.16
CA PRO A 59 -2.78 -13.15 6.24
C PRO A 59 -3.24 -13.15 7.69
N GLY A 60 -4.32 -12.47 7.94
CA GLY A 60 -4.87 -12.40 9.28
C GLY A 60 -5.95 -11.36 9.35
N ASP A 61 -6.24 -10.94 10.56
CA ASP A 61 -7.28 -9.94 10.77
C ASP A 61 -6.85 -8.61 10.19
N PHE A 62 -7.84 -7.86 9.74
CA PHE A 62 -7.56 -6.56 9.18
C PHE A 62 -7.14 -5.60 10.28
N ILE A 63 -6.06 -4.88 10.08
CA ILE A 63 -5.61 -3.83 10.96
C ILE A 63 -5.46 -2.59 10.10
N ASP A 64 -6.00 -1.48 10.60
CA ASP A 64 -5.89 -0.21 9.88
C ASP A 64 -4.42 0.05 9.57
N VAL A 65 -4.11 0.32 8.33
CA VAL A 65 -2.73 0.47 7.88
C VAL A 65 -1.97 1.53 8.67
N ARG A 66 -2.67 2.52 9.19
CA ARG A 66 -2.01 3.57 9.97
C ARG A 66 -1.46 3.05 11.28
N HIS A 67 -1.98 1.93 11.75
CA HIS A 67 -1.56 1.33 13.02
C HIS A 67 -0.82 0.01 12.82
N ASP A 68 -0.58 -0.38 11.59
CA ASP A 68 0.08 -1.65 11.29
C ASP A 68 1.53 -1.37 10.90
N LYS A 69 2.37 -1.25 11.91
CA LYS A 69 3.77 -0.92 11.65
C LYS A 69 4.50 -2.00 10.88
N GLU A 70 4.10 -3.24 11.05
CA GLU A 70 4.72 -4.34 10.35
C GLU A 70 4.53 -4.22 8.85
N ILE A 71 3.30 -3.89 8.44
CA ILE A 71 3.03 -3.75 7.02
C ILE A 71 3.67 -2.48 6.46
N GLN A 72 3.77 -1.44 7.28
CA GLN A 72 4.44 -0.22 6.85
C GLN A 72 5.93 -0.46 6.59
N GLU A 73 6.58 -1.18 7.47
CA GLU A 73 7.99 -1.50 7.30
C GLU A 73 8.21 -2.40 6.10
N LEU A 74 7.34 -3.39 5.93
CA LEU A 74 7.44 -4.28 4.81
C LEU A 74 7.27 -3.53 3.49
N ALA A 75 6.29 -2.65 3.43
CA ALA A 75 6.06 -1.87 2.22
C ALA A 75 7.26 -0.99 1.90
N ASN A 76 7.84 -0.36 2.92
CA ASN A 76 9.02 0.46 2.70
C ASN A 76 10.19 -0.36 2.15
N ASP A 77 10.36 -1.57 2.66
CA ASP A 77 11.44 -2.44 2.20
C ASP A 77 11.23 -2.88 0.77
N ILE A 78 10.00 -3.21 0.41
CA ILE A 78 9.71 -3.74 -0.92
C ILE A 78 9.94 -2.69 -2.00
N ILE A 79 9.57 -1.44 -1.73
CA ILE A 79 9.68 -0.44 -2.79
C ILE A 79 11.04 0.24 -2.82
N GLU A 80 11.99 -0.21 -2.03
CA GLU A 80 13.32 0.38 -2.01
C GLU A 80 14.09 -0.12 -3.22
N VAL A 81 13.68 0.29 -4.39
CA VAL A 81 14.30 -0.13 -5.65
C VAL A 81 14.41 1.10 -6.55
N ARG A 82 15.22 0.96 -7.58
CA ARG A 82 15.48 2.09 -8.47
C ARG A 82 14.21 2.59 -9.14
N ARG A 83 13.33 1.68 -9.57
CA ARG A 83 12.09 2.09 -10.23
C ARG A 83 10.93 2.05 -9.23
N CYS A 84 11.11 2.76 -8.14
CA CYS A 84 10.18 2.76 -7.05
C CYS A 84 8.77 3.21 -7.47
N LYS A 85 8.69 4.27 -8.26
CA LYS A 85 7.39 4.80 -8.67
C LYS A 85 6.62 3.77 -9.50
N GLU A 86 7.31 3.16 -10.45
CA GLU A 86 6.68 2.16 -11.31
C GLU A 86 6.25 0.94 -10.51
N LEU A 87 7.06 0.53 -9.53
CA LEU A 87 6.68 -0.61 -8.71
C LEU A 87 5.46 -0.30 -7.86
N ASN A 88 5.38 0.90 -7.31
CA ASN A 88 4.19 1.31 -6.58
C ASN A 88 2.95 1.18 -7.46
N TRP A 89 3.02 1.72 -8.67
CA TRP A 89 1.88 1.66 -9.59
C TRP A 89 1.53 0.21 -9.93
N ALA A 90 2.54 -0.61 -10.18
CA ALA A 90 2.31 -2.01 -10.53
C ALA A 90 1.60 -2.76 -9.40
N ILE A 91 2.01 -2.52 -8.16
CA ILE A 91 1.39 -3.19 -7.04
C ILE A 91 -0.07 -2.75 -6.87
N LEU A 92 -0.33 -1.45 -7.00
CA LEU A 92 -1.68 -0.94 -6.87
C LEU A 92 -2.58 -1.49 -7.96
N ASP A 93 -2.11 -1.53 -9.20
CA ASP A 93 -2.88 -2.07 -10.30
C ASP A 93 -3.13 -3.56 -10.11
N TYR A 94 -2.11 -4.29 -9.68
CA TYR A 94 -2.25 -5.73 -9.47
C TYR A 94 -3.26 -6.01 -8.37
N ALA A 95 -3.24 -5.23 -7.32
CA ALA A 95 -4.20 -5.41 -6.24
C ALA A 95 -5.62 -5.11 -6.71
N ALA A 96 -5.79 -4.16 -7.61
CA ALA A 96 -7.11 -3.82 -8.10
C ALA A 96 -7.63 -4.84 -9.11
N LEU A 97 -6.74 -5.38 -9.94
CA LEU A 97 -7.16 -6.21 -11.05
C LEU A 97 -7.10 -7.71 -10.79
N VAL A 98 -6.20 -8.14 -9.92
CA VAL A 98 -5.99 -9.56 -9.66
C VAL A 98 -6.28 -9.91 -8.22
N CYS A 99 -5.59 -9.27 -7.28
CA CYS A 99 -5.78 -9.55 -5.85
C CYS A 99 -6.94 -8.71 -5.32
N LYS A 100 -8.11 -8.91 -5.92
CA LYS A 100 -9.28 -8.08 -5.65
C LYS A 100 -9.84 -8.33 -4.27
N VAL A 101 -10.65 -7.39 -3.81
CA VAL A 101 -11.29 -7.53 -2.51
C VAL A 101 -12.14 -8.79 -2.49
N ARG A 102 -12.97 -8.96 -3.53
CA ARG A 102 -13.83 -10.12 -3.63
C ARG A 102 -13.39 -10.98 -4.79
N ASN A 103 -13.42 -12.29 -4.56
CA ASN A 103 -13.07 -13.26 -5.60
C ASN A 103 -11.73 -12.95 -6.25
N PRO A 104 -10.67 -12.86 -5.46
CA PRO A 104 -9.36 -12.62 -6.06
C PRO A 104 -9.01 -13.75 -7.01
N LEU A 105 -8.33 -13.41 -8.08
CA LEU A 105 -8.02 -14.36 -9.14
C LEU A 105 -6.74 -15.14 -8.80
N CYS A 106 -6.77 -15.83 -7.67
CA CYS A 106 -5.58 -16.50 -7.15
C CYS A 106 -5.05 -17.58 -8.08
N GLY A 107 -5.94 -18.30 -8.73
CA GLY A 107 -5.50 -19.36 -9.62
C GLY A 107 -4.73 -18.86 -10.83
N LYS A 108 -4.96 -17.60 -11.22
CA LYS A 108 -4.25 -17.00 -12.34
C LYS A 108 -3.19 -16.03 -11.90
N CYS A 109 -2.96 -15.92 -10.60
CA CYS A 109 -2.03 -14.93 -10.06
C CYS A 109 -0.61 -15.43 -10.23
N VAL A 110 0.26 -14.59 -10.76
CA VAL A 110 1.66 -15.00 -10.96
C VAL A 110 2.40 -15.09 -9.64
N LEU A 111 1.82 -14.59 -8.55
CA LEU A 111 2.46 -14.64 -7.25
C LEU A 111 1.98 -15.78 -6.39
N ASN A 112 1.06 -16.61 -6.88
CA ASN A 112 0.40 -17.58 -6.01
C ASN A 112 1.33 -18.64 -5.46
N LYS A 113 2.43 -18.92 -6.15
CA LYS A 113 3.33 -19.98 -5.71
C LYS A 113 3.86 -19.77 -4.30
N TYR A 114 4.14 -18.53 -3.94
CA TYR A 114 4.67 -18.21 -2.63
C TYR A 114 3.70 -17.38 -1.78
N CYS A 115 2.46 -17.26 -2.21
CA CYS A 115 1.49 -16.43 -1.50
C CYS A 115 0.91 -17.20 -0.31
N ARG A 116 1.06 -16.66 0.88
CA ARG A 116 0.58 -17.33 2.09
C ARG A 116 -0.93 -17.44 2.12
N TYR A 117 -1.63 -16.43 1.59
CA TYR A 117 -3.08 -16.48 1.54
C TYR A 117 -3.53 -17.65 0.67
N TYR A 118 -2.94 -17.80 -0.48
CA TYR A 118 -3.32 -18.88 -1.39
C TYR A 118 -3.00 -20.23 -0.76
N GLU A 119 -1.86 -20.33 -0.10
CA GLU A 119 -1.46 -21.55 0.55
C GLU A 119 -2.46 -21.96 1.64
N LEU A 120 -2.90 -20.98 2.44
CA LEU A 120 -3.78 -21.27 3.55
C LEU A 120 -5.21 -21.57 3.12
N PHE A 121 -5.68 -20.93 2.06
CA PHE A 121 -7.07 -21.06 1.64
C PHE A 121 -7.27 -21.86 0.36
N GLN A 122 -6.22 -22.44 -0.15
CA GLN A 122 -6.30 -23.18 -1.39
C GLN A 122 -7.28 -24.34 -1.31
N GLY A 123 -7.29 -25.02 -0.20
CA GLY A 123 -8.17 -26.14 -0.06
C GLY A 123 -9.63 -25.73 0.01
N ASP A 124 -9.88 -24.58 0.58
CA ASP A 124 -11.23 -24.14 0.70
C ASP A 124 -11.76 -23.61 -0.60
N VAL A 125 -10.87 -23.32 -1.50
CA VAL A 125 -11.30 -22.73 -2.68
C VAL A 125 -11.31 -23.60 -3.73
N THR A 126 -11.55 -24.74 -3.51
CA THR A 126 -11.61 -25.59 -4.61
C THR A 126 -12.39 -24.95 -5.59
N GLU A 127 -13.11 -24.08 -5.25
CA GLU A 127 -13.88 -23.54 -6.19
C GLU A 127 -13.18 -22.74 -7.01
N LYS A 128 -12.39 -22.52 -7.10
CA LYS A 128 -11.85 -21.93 -7.93
C LYS A 128 -11.81 -20.68 -8.08
N PRO A 129 -11.17 -20.23 -8.26
CA PRO A 129 -10.95 -18.97 -8.37
C PRO A 129 -11.47 -18.48 -9.60
N GLU A 130 -11.75 -17.98 -10.01
CA GLU A 130 -12.24 -17.60 -11.10
C GLU A 130 -11.85 -16.62 -11.54
#